data_1bbaff5583f945aa57d06e1d6f63e002
#
_entry.id   1bbaff5583f945aa57d06e1d6f63e002
#
_cell.length_a   1.000
_cell.length_b   1.000
_cell.length_c   1.000
_cell.angle_alpha   90.00
_cell.angle_beta   90.00
_cell.angle_gamma   90.00
#
_symmetry.space_group_name_H-M   'P 1'
#
loop_
_entity.id
_entity.type
_entity.pdbx_description
1 polymer ?
#
loop_
_entity_poly.entity_id
_entity_poly.type
_entity_poly.pdbx_seq_one_letter_code
_entity_poly.pdbx_strand_id
1 'polypeptide(L)'
;AINVGSLFAPTTAVGIKRWAEESLGYSSNDAYHFSFMVACAALILSILIYYAFRFTFRHVEGGKKKGEAAVVEDNLTPEQTKQRIVALCLVFAVVIFFWMAFHQNGLTLTYFADEFTETTAFGFDTMLFDVWNLALIIVAVYATFSIFQSDSAKGKLFSGVLASGVLAFLVYRAMGIEPNAEIAVAAPIFQQFNPFYVVALTPVSMAIFGSLAKKGKEPSAPRKI
;
A
#
# COMPACT_ATOMS: atom_id res chain seq x y z
N ALA A 1 -5.76 -0.93 -3.15
CA ALA A 1 -5.06 -1.39 -4.35
C ALA A 1 -3.65 -0.76 -4.45
N ILE A 2 -3.49 0.57 -4.37
CA ILE A 2 -2.19 1.25 -4.52
C ILE A 2 -1.15 0.71 -3.53
N ASN A 3 -1.47 0.66 -2.24
CA ASN A 3 -0.52 0.19 -1.21
C ASN A 3 -0.15 -1.30 -1.35
N VAL A 4 -1.01 -2.12 -1.93
CA VAL A 4 -0.65 -3.52 -2.24
C VAL A 4 0.42 -3.55 -3.34
N GLY A 5 0.25 -2.76 -4.41
CA GLY A 5 1.28 -2.63 -5.44
C GLY A 5 2.60 -2.06 -4.89
N SER A 6 2.52 -1.03 -4.05
CA SER A 6 3.70 -0.42 -3.42
C SER A 6 4.45 -1.35 -2.47
N LEU A 7 3.78 -2.32 -1.87
CA LEU A 7 4.41 -3.34 -1.02
C LEU A 7 5.38 -4.23 -1.82
N PHE A 8 4.97 -4.64 -3.02
CA PHE A 8 5.77 -5.55 -3.86
C PHE A 8 6.79 -4.82 -4.75
N ALA A 9 6.58 -3.53 -5.03
CA ALA A 9 7.40 -2.79 -5.99
C ALA A 9 8.89 -2.75 -5.64
N PRO A 10 9.33 -2.44 -4.40
CA PRO A 10 10.75 -2.40 -4.06
C PRO A 10 11.43 -3.75 -4.22
N THR A 11 10.82 -4.81 -3.71
CA THR A 11 11.36 -6.18 -3.82
C THR A 11 11.46 -6.63 -5.28
N THR A 12 10.45 -6.32 -6.11
CA THR A 12 10.47 -6.64 -7.53
C THR A 12 11.59 -5.88 -8.24
N ALA A 13 11.73 -4.59 -7.98
CA ALA A 13 12.76 -3.76 -8.61
C ALA A 13 14.18 -4.23 -8.25
N VAL A 14 14.43 -4.50 -6.96
CA VAL A 14 15.72 -5.01 -6.47
C VAL A 14 16.00 -6.41 -7.03
N GLY A 15 14.98 -7.28 -7.04
CA GLY A 15 15.12 -8.65 -7.57
C GLY A 15 15.47 -8.67 -9.06
N ILE A 16 14.82 -7.82 -9.87
CA ILE A 16 15.11 -7.72 -11.31
C ILE A 16 16.49 -7.12 -11.55
N LYS A 17 16.88 -6.09 -10.78
CA LYS A 17 18.24 -5.52 -10.86
C LYS A 17 19.27 -6.60 -10.58
N ARG A 18 19.14 -7.33 -9.48
CA ARG A 18 20.05 -8.43 -9.12
C ARG A 18 20.10 -9.52 -10.18
N TRP A 19 18.95 -9.94 -10.71
CA TRP A 19 18.90 -10.89 -11.80
C TRP A 19 19.65 -10.41 -13.05
N ALA A 20 19.52 -9.14 -13.41
CA ALA A 20 20.26 -8.58 -14.56
C ALA A 20 21.76 -8.53 -14.32
N GLU A 21 22.22 -8.24 -13.11
CA GLU A 21 23.64 -8.28 -12.72
C GLU A 21 24.20 -9.71 -12.75
N GLU A 22 23.53 -10.65 -12.07
CA GLU A 22 24.03 -11.99 -11.84
C GLU A 22 23.87 -12.91 -13.07
N SER A 23 22.71 -12.83 -13.76
CA SER A 23 22.39 -13.73 -14.86
C SER A 23 22.75 -13.21 -16.23
N LEU A 24 22.72 -11.89 -16.44
CA LEU A 24 23.00 -11.26 -17.72
C LEU A 24 24.36 -10.54 -17.77
N GLY A 25 25.02 -10.38 -16.61
CA GLY A 25 26.35 -9.78 -16.51
C GLY A 25 26.38 -8.26 -16.75
N TYR A 26 25.24 -7.57 -16.60
CA TYR A 26 25.19 -6.12 -16.75
C TYR A 26 25.85 -5.40 -15.57
N SER A 27 26.39 -4.19 -15.83
CA SER A 27 26.87 -3.33 -14.76
C SER A 27 25.72 -2.90 -13.84
N SER A 28 26.02 -2.52 -12.59
CA SER A 28 25.00 -2.09 -11.63
C SER A 28 24.15 -0.92 -12.14
N ASN A 29 24.75 0.00 -12.90
CA ASN A 29 24.04 1.13 -13.51
C ASN A 29 23.10 0.67 -14.64
N ASP A 30 23.55 -0.22 -15.50
CA ASP A 30 22.74 -0.72 -16.62
C ASP A 30 21.61 -1.64 -16.15
N ALA A 31 21.83 -2.37 -15.07
CA ALA A 31 20.84 -3.26 -14.46
C ALA A 31 19.58 -2.51 -13.99
N TYR A 32 19.68 -1.23 -13.63
CA TYR A 32 18.51 -0.41 -13.30
C TYR A 32 17.55 -0.23 -14.49
N HIS A 33 18.04 -0.24 -15.72
CA HIS A 33 17.18 -0.13 -16.90
C HIS A 33 16.18 -1.28 -16.98
N PHE A 34 16.53 -2.48 -16.54
CA PHE A 34 15.61 -3.63 -16.49
C PHE A 34 14.47 -3.41 -15.49
N SER A 35 14.75 -2.81 -14.33
CA SER A 35 13.71 -2.44 -13.37
C SER A 35 12.73 -1.41 -13.94
N PHE A 36 13.23 -0.41 -14.68
CA PHE A 36 12.38 0.56 -15.37
C PHE A 36 11.58 -0.08 -16.51
N MET A 37 12.17 -1.01 -17.27
CA MET A 37 11.44 -1.75 -18.32
C MET A 37 10.25 -2.52 -17.75
N VAL A 38 10.40 -3.16 -16.60
CA VAL A 38 9.29 -3.88 -15.95
C VAL A 38 8.21 -2.91 -15.47
N ALA A 39 8.58 -1.74 -14.94
CA ALA A 39 7.62 -0.70 -14.59
C ALA A 39 6.84 -0.21 -15.82
N CYS A 40 7.51 0.02 -16.96
CA CYS A 40 6.86 0.36 -18.23
C CYS A 40 5.93 -0.75 -18.71
N ALA A 41 6.36 -2.01 -18.65
CA ALA A 41 5.53 -3.15 -19.03
C ALA A 41 4.27 -3.26 -18.15
N ALA A 42 4.40 -3.02 -16.84
CA ALA A 42 3.28 -3.00 -15.91
C ALA A 42 2.27 -1.88 -16.23
N LEU A 43 2.75 -0.69 -16.62
CA LEU A 43 1.89 0.41 -17.07
C LEU A 43 1.16 0.07 -18.36
N ILE A 44 1.85 -0.50 -19.35
CA ILE A 44 1.23 -0.95 -20.61
C ILE A 44 0.17 -2.00 -20.33
N LEU A 45 0.48 -2.99 -19.49
CA LEU A 45 -0.47 -4.03 -19.08
C LEU A 45 -1.69 -3.44 -18.37
N SER A 46 -1.49 -2.46 -17.48
CA SER A 46 -2.58 -1.75 -16.80
C SER A 46 -3.49 -1.03 -17.79
N ILE A 47 -2.94 -0.37 -18.80
CA ILE A 47 -3.69 0.29 -19.86
C ILE A 47 -4.48 -0.74 -20.67
N LEU A 48 -3.86 -1.85 -21.06
CA LEU A 48 -4.52 -2.93 -21.80
C LEU A 48 -5.70 -3.53 -21.01
N ILE A 49 -5.49 -3.82 -19.73
CA ILE A 49 -6.56 -4.32 -18.84
C ILE A 49 -7.69 -3.29 -18.74
N TYR A 50 -7.36 -2.00 -18.54
CA TYR A 50 -8.36 -0.95 -18.48
C TYR A 50 -9.21 -0.90 -19.74
N TYR A 51 -8.59 -0.91 -20.93
CA TYR A 51 -9.33 -0.89 -22.19
C TYR A 51 -10.13 -2.17 -22.43
N ALA A 52 -9.57 -3.34 -22.11
CA ALA A 52 -10.26 -4.63 -22.26
C ALA A 52 -11.53 -4.71 -21.38
N PHE A 53 -11.46 -4.17 -20.16
CA PHE A 53 -12.57 -4.21 -19.20
C PHE A 53 -13.34 -2.88 -19.08
N ARG A 54 -13.13 -1.94 -19.99
CA ARG A 54 -13.78 -0.61 -20.00
C ARG A 54 -15.30 -0.69 -19.93
N PHE A 55 -15.90 -1.71 -20.54
CA PHE A 55 -17.35 -1.91 -20.50
C PHE A 55 -17.89 -2.07 -19.06
N THR A 56 -17.07 -2.61 -18.14
CA THR A 56 -17.43 -2.80 -16.73
C THR A 56 -17.53 -1.45 -15.99
N PHE A 57 -16.74 -0.45 -16.42
CA PHE A 57 -16.64 0.85 -15.76
C PHE A 57 -17.48 1.95 -16.44
N ARG A 58 -18.13 1.67 -17.56
CA ARG A 58 -18.95 2.66 -18.31
C ARG A 58 -20.02 3.36 -17.47
N HIS A 59 -20.54 2.70 -16.44
CA HIS A 59 -21.54 3.26 -15.56
C HIS A 59 -20.96 4.28 -14.56
N VAL A 60 -19.64 4.25 -14.35
CA VAL A 60 -18.90 5.15 -13.44
C VAL A 60 -18.21 6.27 -14.22
N GLU A 61 -17.81 6.00 -15.47
CA GLU A 61 -17.33 7.02 -16.39
C GLU A 61 -18.51 7.92 -16.76
N GLY A 62 -18.74 8.99 -15.99
CA GLY A 62 -19.86 9.92 -16.11
C GLY A 62 -20.19 10.34 -17.54
N GLY A 63 -20.72 9.44 -18.29
CA GLY A 63 -21.48 9.76 -19.48
C GLY A 63 -22.73 10.48 -19.01
N LYS A 64 -22.78 11.79 -19.20
CA LYS A 64 -24.01 12.57 -19.09
C LYS A 64 -25.13 11.78 -19.77
N LYS A 65 -25.96 11.08 -18.99
CA LYS A 65 -27.29 10.75 -19.47
C LYS A 65 -27.92 12.11 -19.78
N LYS A 66 -28.12 12.39 -21.05
CA LYS A 66 -28.98 13.50 -21.50
C LYS A 66 -30.32 13.29 -20.79
N GLY A 67 -30.58 14.03 -19.71
CA GLY A 67 -31.84 13.96 -19.00
C GLY A 67 -31.77 14.03 -17.47
N GLU A 68 -30.67 13.63 -16.85
CA GLU A 68 -30.45 13.80 -15.40
C GLU A 68 -29.14 14.52 -15.17
N ALA A 69 -29.10 15.78 -15.55
CA ALA A 69 -28.25 16.75 -14.91
C ALA A 69 -28.87 16.99 -13.53
N ALA A 70 -28.54 16.14 -12.55
CA ALA A 70 -28.33 16.68 -11.25
C ALA A 70 -27.05 17.55 -11.33
N VAL A 71 -27.14 18.63 -12.08
CA VAL A 71 -26.53 19.86 -11.67
C VAL A 71 -27.19 20.10 -10.33
N VAL A 72 -26.56 19.71 -9.24
CA VAL A 72 -26.65 20.50 -8.04
C VAL A 72 -26.19 21.85 -8.55
N GLU A 73 -27.14 22.69 -9.01
CA GLU A 73 -26.94 24.12 -9.10
C GLU A 73 -26.58 24.53 -7.68
N ASP A 74 -25.29 24.53 -7.45
CA ASP A 74 -24.72 25.13 -6.25
C ASP A 74 -25.06 26.61 -6.42
N ASN A 75 -26.28 26.98 -5.99
CA ASN A 75 -26.78 28.37 -5.95
C ASN A 75 -25.96 29.14 -4.90
N LEU A 76 -24.63 29.06 -5.08
CA LEU A 76 -23.67 29.76 -4.24
C LEU A 76 -23.68 31.25 -4.60
N THR A 77 -23.83 32.03 -3.59
CA THR A 77 -23.58 33.48 -3.77
C THR A 77 -22.11 33.71 -4.14
N PRO A 78 -21.78 34.79 -4.87
CA PRO A 78 -20.39 35.12 -5.20
C PRO A 78 -19.45 35.15 -3.97
N GLU A 79 -19.96 35.57 -2.83
CA GLU A 79 -19.22 35.60 -1.56
C GLU A 79 -18.91 34.17 -1.04
N GLN A 80 -19.87 33.27 -1.08
CA GLN A 80 -19.66 31.85 -0.70
C GLN A 80 -18.66 31.17 -1.61
N THR A 81 -18.70 31.46 -2.92
CA THR A 81 -17.73 30.96 -3.89
C THR A 81 -16.33 31.47 -3.55
N LYS A 82 -16.17 32.77 -3.26
CA LYS A 82 -14.90 33.37 -2.83
C LYS A 82 -14.35 32.71 -1.56
N GLN A 83 -15.20 32.51 -0.55
CA GLN A 83 -14.81 31.85 0.70
C GLN A 83 -14.33 30.42 0.45
N ARG A 84 -15.02 29.65 -0.41
CA ARG A 84 -14.59 28.29 -0.78
C ARG A 84 -13.26 28.29 -1.52
N ILE A 85 -13.04 29.23 -2.44
CA ILE A 85 -11.77 29.37 -3.16
C ILE A 85 -10.63 29.70 -2.18
N VAL A 86 -10.83 30.62 -1.27
CA VAL A 86 -9.83 30.99 -0.24
C VAL A 86 -9.52 29.77 0.66
N ALA A 87 -10.55 29.08 1.12
CA ALA A 87 -10.37 27.86 1.92
C ALA A 87 -9.59 26.78 1.15
N LEU A 88 -9.88 26.58 -0.14
CA LEU A 88 -9.17 25.65 -1.00
C LEU A 88 -7.70 26.05 -1.18
N CYS A 89 -7.42 27.33 -1.40
CA CYS A 89 -6.04 27.83 -1.49
C CYS A 89 -5.25 27.62 -0.19
N LEU A 90 -5.89 27.83 0.97
CA LEU A 90 -5.25 27.56 2.27
C LEU A 90 -4.95 26.07 2.45
N VAL A 91 -5.88 25.20 2.06
CA VAL A 91 -5.65 23.75 2.07
C VAL A 91 -4.48 23.38 1.16
N PHE A 92 -4.43 23.92 -0.05
CA PHE A 92 -3.32 23.65 -0.97
C PHE A 92 -1.98 24.11 -0.41
N ALA A 93 -1.94 25.27 0.26
CA ALA A 93 -0.71 25.76 0.90
C ALA A 93 -0.18 24.75 1.96
N VAL A 94 -1.08 24.17 2.77
CA VAL A 94 -0.71 23.14 3.74
C VAL A 94 -0.29 21.83 3.05
N VAL A 95 -1.02 21.44 2.01
CA VAL A 95 -0.76 20.20 1.25
C VAL A 95 0.62 20.20 0.59
N ILE A 96 1.16 21.35 0.18
CA ILE A 96 2.53 21.46 -0.34
C ILE A 96 3.54 20.93 0.69
N PHE A 97 3.47 21.39 1.94
CA PHE A 97 4.38 20.94 2.99
C PHE A 97 4.19 19.47 3.33
N PHE A 98 2.95 18.98 3.32
CA PHE A 98 2.67 17.56 3.50
C PHE A 98 3.36 16.71 2.43
N TRP A 99 3.20 17.03 1.15
CA TRP A 99 3.82 16.27 0.06
C TRP A 99 5.34 16.39 0.06
N MET A 100 5.86 17.54 0.41
CA MET A 100 7.31 17.73 0.58
C MET A 100 7.87 16.79 1.65
N ALA A 101 7.22 16.67 2.80
CA ALA A 101 7.61 15.73 3.86
C ALA A 101 7.40 14.27 3.43
N PHE A 102 6.27 13.96 2.79
CA PHE A 102 5.94 12.61 2.36
C PHE A 102 6.94 12.05 1.35
N HIS A 103 7.40 12.86 0.39
CA HIS A 103 8.36 12.44 -0.61
C HIS A 103 9.77 12.17 -0.05
N GLN A 104 10.09 12.65 1.15
CA GLN A 104 11.35 12.30 1.82
C GLN A 104 11.47 10.79 2.09
N ASN A 105 10.35 10.09 2.21
CA ASN A 105 10.36 8.63 2.40
C ASN A 105 11.07 7.90 1.24
N GLY A 106 10.85 8.34 -0.01
CA GLY A 106 11.43 7.71 -1.19
C GLY A 106 12.86 8.18 -1.53
N LEU A 107 13.32 9.28 -0.98
CA LEU A 107 14.62 9.86 -1.31
C LEU A 107 15.53 9.90 -0.08
N THR A 108 15.31 10.84 0.83
CA THR A 108 16.19 11.08 1.97
C THR A 108 16.30 9.88 2.91
N LEU A 109 15.17 9.21 3.21
CA LEU A 109 15.18 8.03 4.07
C LEU A 109 15.84 6.82 3.40
N THR A 110 15.80 6.73 2.07
CA THR A 110 16.50 5.67 1.35
C THR A 110 18.01 5.91 1.39
N TYR A 111 18.48 7.14 1.19
CA TYR A 111 19.90 7.48 1.37
C TYR A 111 20.37 7.28 2.81
N PHE A 112 19.53 7.67 3.78
CA PHE A 112 19.82 7.41 5.19
C PHE A 112 19.95 5.91 5.47
N ALA A 113 19.08 5.10 4.91
CA ALA A 113 19.15 3.65 5.06
C ALA A 113 20.42 3.07 4.41
N ASP A 114 20.86 3.62 3.29
CA ASP A 114 22.08 3.17 2.60
C ASP A 114 23.36 3.50 3.39
N GLU A 115 23.40 4.69 4.02
CA GLU A 115 24.61 5.18 4.69
C GLU A 115 24.69 4.84 6.18
N PHE A 116 23.54 4.76 6.87
CA PHE A 116 23.49 4.72 8.35
C PHE A 116 22.79 3.49 8.93
N THR A 117 22.29 2.57 8.10
CA THR A 117 21.69 1.33 8.60
C THR A 117 22.52 0.12 8.19
N GLU A 118 22.38 -0.97 8.93
CA GLU A 118 22.99 -2.23 8.52
C GLU A 118 22.36 -2.74 7.23
N THR A 119 23.20 -3.16 6.29
CA THR A 119 22.80 -3.69 4.98
C THR A 119 22.62 -5.19 4.99
N THR A 120 22.69 -5.82 6.17
CA THR A 120 22.51 -7.25 6.37
C THR A 120 21.51 -7.53 7.47
N ALA A 121 20.70 -8.57 7.30
CA ALA A 121 19.80 -9.05 8.33
C ALA A 121 20.13 -10.52 8.65
N PHE A 122 20.06 -10.86 9.93
CA PHE A 122 20.46 -12.18 10.43
C PHE A 122 19.28 -12.93 11.05
N GLY A 123 19.33 -14.24 10.93
CA GLY A 123 18.42 -15.14 11.60
C GLY A 123 16.94 -14.77 11.39
N PHE A 124 16.22 -14.59 12.49
CA PHE A 124 14.78 -14.30 12.45
C PHE A 124 14.43 -12.96 11.78
N ASP A 125 15.32 -11.96 11.82
CA ASP A 125 15.08 -10.66 11.19
C ASP A 125 14.96 -10.76 9.67
N THR A 126 15.53 -11.80 9.05
CA THR A 126 15.39 -12.05 7.61
C THR A 126 13.93 -12.18 7.18
N MET A 127 13.04 -12.65 8.06
CA MET A 127 11.60 -12.75 7.77
C MET A 127 10.92 -11.41 7.54
N LEU A 128 11.40 -10.35 8.19
CA LEU A 128 10.80 -9.01 8.10
C LEU A 128 11.08 -8.37 6.73
N PHE A 129 12.16 -8.76 6.09
CA PHE A 129 12.55 -8.23 4.79
C PHE A 129 12.02 -9.05 3.60
N ASP A 130 11.41 -10.20 3.86
CA ASP A 130 10.71 -11.00 2.84
C ASP A 130 9.28 -10.49 2.65
N VAL A 131 9.00 -9.92 1.48
CA VAL A 131 7.69 -9.35 1.12
C VAL A 131 6.56 -10.39 1.20
N TRP A 132 6.84 -11.67 0.96
CA TRP A 132 5.83 -12.72 1.06
C TRP A 132 5.39 -12.96 2.50
N ASN A 133 6.32 -12.89 3.45
CA ASN A 133 5.98 -12.96 4.87
C ASN A 133 5.12 -11.76 5.29
N LEU A 134 5.46 -10.56 4.84
CA LEU A 134 4.65 -9.36 5.09
C LEU A 134 3.25 -9.49 4.50
N ALA A 135 3.13 -10.00 3.28
CA ALA A 135 1.84 -10.27 2.65
C ALA A 135 1.01 -11.31 3.44
N LEU A 136 1.63 -12.37 3.92
CA LEU A 136 0.98 -13.38 4.76
C LEU A 136 0.52 -12.80 6.09
N ILE A 137 1.30 -11.93 6.72
CA ILE A 137 0.90 -11.22 7.94
C ILE A 137 -0.34 -10.37 7.67
N ILE A 138 -0.38 -9.64 6.56
CA ILE A 138 -1.58 -8.89 6.17
C ILE A 138 -2.79 -9.82 6.05
N VAL A 139 -2.65 -10.95 5.35
CA VAL A 139 -3.74 -11.93 5.20
C VAL A 139 -4.21 -12.45 6.57
N ALA A 140 -3.28 -12.76 7.48
CA ALA A 140 -3.61 -13.21 8.84
C ALA A 140 -4.38 -12.14 9.62
N VAL A 141 -3.97 -10.85 9.53
CA VAL A 141 -4.66 -9.74 10.18
C VAL A 141 -6.08 -9.61 9.64
N TYR A 142 -6.26 -9.56 8.32
CA TYR A 142 -7.59 -9.44 7.72
C TYR A 142 -8.49 -10.64 8.02
N ALA A 143 -7.94 -11.87 7.97
CA ALA A 143 -8.68 -13.07 8.32
C ALA A 143 -9.13 -13.04 9.79
N THR A 144 -8.26 -12.62 10.71
CA THR A 144 -8.58 -12.47 12.13
C THR A 144 -9.71 -11.45 12.34
N PHE A 145 -9.61 -10.27 11.72
CA PHE A 145 -10.68 -9.27 11.81
C PHE A 145 -11.99 -9.75 11.19
N SER A 146 -11.93 -10.51 10.10
CA SER A 146 -13.10 -11.09 9.45
C SER A 146 -13.88 -12.05 10.36
N ILE A 147 -13.23 -12.74 11.31
CA ILE A 147 -13.91 -13.59 12.29
C ILE A 147 -14.90 -12.76 13.12
N PHE A 148 -14.50 -11.54 13.51
CA PHE A 148 -15.34 -10.67 14.34
C PHE A 148 -16.41 -9.92 13.54
N GLN A 149 -16.18 -9.70 12.24
CA GLN A 149 -17.09 -8.94 11.36
C GLN A 149 -18.11 -9.82 10.66
N SER A 150 -17.86 -11.11 10.52
CA SER A 150 -18.76 -12.03 9.81
C SER A 150 -19.97 -12.40 10.67
N ASP A 151 -21.18 -12.25 10.13
CA ASP A 151 -22.42 -12.69 10.76
C ASP A 151 -22.68 -14.20 10.55
N SER A 152 -22.07 -14.79 9.51
CA SER A 152 -22.25 -16.19 9.16
C SER A 152 -21.28 -17.11 9.90
N ALA A 153 -21.80 -18.20 10.49
CA ALA A 153 -20.96 -19.24 11.11
C ALA A 153 -19.95 -19.85 10.12
N LYS A 154 -20.34 -20.05 8.87
CA LYS A 154 -19.44 -20.53 7.81
C LYS A 154 -18.32 -19.53 7.50
N GLY A 155 -18.65 -18.23 7.48
CA GLY A 155 -17.67 -17.16 7.30
C GLY A 155 -16.66 -17.10 8.44
N LYS A 156 -17.12 -17.19 9.68
CA LYS A 156 -16.24 -17.25 10.88
C LYS A 156 -15.31 -18.45 10.84
N LEU A 157 -15.85 -19.63 10.50
CA LEU A 157 -15.06 -20.85 10.40
C LEU A 157 -13.99 -20.75 9.31
N PHE A 158 -14.37 -20.28 8.11
CA PHE A 158 -13.44 -20.10 7.00
C PHE A 158 -12.31 -19.11 7.36
N SER A 159 -12.68 -17.96 7.94
CA SER A 159 -11.69 -16.96 8.36
C SER A 159 -10.79 -17.47 9.49
N GLY A 160 -11.34 -18.25 10.42
CA GLY A 160 -10.57 -18.89 11.49
C GLY A 160 -9.57 -19.92 10.97
N VAL A 161 -10.00 -20.79 10.05
CA VAL A 161 -9.10 -21.76 9.40
C VAL A 161 -8.02 -21.06 8.61
N LEU A 162 -8.38 -20.02 7.85
CA LEU A 162 -7.42 -19.24 7.07
C LEU A 162 -6.39 -18.56 7.98
N ALA A 163 -6.83 -17.87 9.02
CA ALA A 163 -5.94 -17.19 9.97
C ALA A 163 -4.99 -18.18 10.64
N SER A 164 -5.52 -19.30 11.17
CA SER A 164 -4.72 -20.32 11.83
C SER A 164 -3.73 -20.99 10.87
N GLY A 165 -4.16 -21.29 9.64
CA GLY A 165 -3.30 -21.89 8.62
C GLY A 165 -2.15 -20.98 8.22
N VAL A 166 -2.42 -19.68 8.00
CA VAL A 166 -1.39 -18.70 7.67
C VAL A 166 -0.40 -18.50 8.83
N LEU A 167 -0.91 -18.39 10.06
CA LEU A 167 -0.05 -18.26 11.25
C LEU A 167 0.82 -19.51 11.45
N ALA A 168 0.25 -20.71 11.32
CA ALA A 168 1.00 -21.96 11.40
C ALA A 168 2.09 -22.03 10.32
N PHE A 169 1.79 -21.59 9.10
CA PHE A 169 2.78 -21.56 8.02
C PHE A 169 3.90 -20.55 8.28
N LEU A 170 3.58 -19.36 8.84
CA LEU A 170 4.59 -18.37 9.24
C LEU A 170 5.50 -18.93 10.35
N VAL A 171 4.92 -19.61 11.35
CA VAL A 171 5.68 -20.27 12.41
C VAL A 171 6.57 -21.36 11.84
N TYR A 172 6.04 -22.20 10.93
CA TYR A 172 6.83 -23.24 10.26
C TYR A 172 8.02 -22.63 9.49
N ARG A 173 7.81 -21.55 8.75
CA ARG A 173 8.90 -20.82 8.07
C ARG A 173 9.93 -20.28 9.07
N ALA A 174 9.46 -19.70 10.18
CA ALA A 174 10.32 -19.16 11.23
C ALA A 174 11.20 -20.24 11.88
N MET A 175 10.65 -21.42 12.12
CA MET A 175 11.40 -22.57 12.67
C MET A 175 12.43 -23.14 11.70
N GLY A 176 12.26 -22.92 10.41
CA GLY A 176 13.20 -23.35 9.37
C GLY A 176 14.37 -22.40 9.12
N ILE A 177 14.41 -21.24 9.81
CA ILE A 177 15.49 -20.27 9.64
C ILE A 177 16.67 -20.67 10.52
N GLU A 178 17.83 -20.79 9.92
CA GLU A 178 19.08 -21.00 10.67
C GLU A 178 19.44 -19.71 11.44
N PRO A 179 19.89 -19.82 12.69
CA PRO A 179 20.25 -18.64 13.50
C PRO A 179 21.30 -17.72 12.86
N ASN A 180 22.16 -18.30 12.02
CA ASN A 180 23.22 -17.60 11.29
C ASN A 180 22.86 -17.32 9.84
N ALA A 181 21.60 -17.52 9.43
CA ALA A 181 21.17 -17.13 8.08
C ALA A 181 21.37 -15.64 7.89
N GLU A 182 22.04 -15.25 6.83
CA GLU A 182 22.36 -13.87 6.49
C GLU A 182 21.77 -13.52 5.12
N ILE A 183 21.10 -12.38 5.03
CA ILE A 183 20.63 -11.83 3.76
C ILE A 183 21.12 -10.39 3.61
N ALA A 184 21.49 -10.01 2.38
CA ALA A 184 21.76 -8.64 2.04
C ALA A 184 20.44 -7.87 1.84
N VAL A 185 20.30 -6.76 2.56
CA VAL A 185 19.13 -5.87 2.52
C VAL A 185 19.51 -4.59 1.77
N ALA A 186 18.97 -4.43 0.58
CA ALA A 186 19.15 -3.19 -0.17
C ALA A 186 18.29 -2.07 0.41
N ALA A 187 18.83 -0.84 0.46
CA ALA A 187 18.14 0.32 1.05
C ALA A 187 16.71 0.56 0.52
N PRO A 188 16.38 0.37 -0.77
CA PRO A 188 15.00 0.50 -1.25
C PRO A 188 13.99 -0.47 -0.61
N ILE A 189 14.43 -1.60 -0.05
CA ILE A 189 13.56 -2.58 0.61
C ILE A 189 12.86 -1.98 1.83
N PHE A 190 13.50 -1.03 2.53
CA PHE A 190 12.87 -0.36 3.67
C PHE A 190 11.57 0.38 3.30
N GLN A 191 11.40 0.78 2.04
CA GLN A 191 10.18 1.45 1.57
C GLN A 191 8.94 0.54 1.62
N GLN A 192 9.10 -0.79 1.63
CA GLN A 192 7.97 -1.74 1.71
C GLN A 192 7.22 -1.68 3.06
N PHE A 193 7.88 -1.21 4.12
CA PHE A 193 7.25 -1.14 5.44
C PHE A 193 6.12 -0.11 5.52
N ASN A 194 6.24 1.03 4.81
CA ASN A 194 5.18 2.03 4.80
C ASN A 194 3.85 1.44 4.25
N PRO A 195 3.76 0.93 3.02
CA PRO A 195 2.54 0.32 2.52
C PRO A 195 2.12 -0.92 3.32
N PHE A 196 3.06 -1.69 3.88
CA PHE A 196 2.74 -2.80 4.77
C PHE A 196 1.92 -2.34 5.97
N TYR A 197 2.41 -1.35 6.74
CA TYR A 197 1.69 -0.84 7.90
C TYR A 197 0.38 -0.17 7.54
N VAL A 198 0.31 0.57 6.44
CA VAL A 198 -0.94 1.17 5.97
C VAL A 198 -1.99 0.10 5.73
N VAL A 199 -1.65 -0.99 5.03
CA VAL A 199 -2.62 -2.07 4.75
C VAL A 199 -2.92 -2.88 6.01
N ALA A 200 -1.91 -3.28 6.78
CA ALA A 200 -2.08 -4.12 7.97
C ALA A 200 -2.89 -3.43 9.08
N LEU A 201 -2.71 -2.11 9.27
CA LEU A 201 -3.40 -1.35 10.31
C LEU A 201 -4.76 -0.80 9.87
N THR A 202 -5.12 -0.88 8.59
CA THR A 202 -6.42 -0.43 8.10
C THR A 202 -7.60 -1.08 8.85
N PRO A 203 -7.67 -2.41 9.07
CA PRO A 203 -8.76 -3.02 9.81
C PRO A 203 -8.86 -2.53 11.26
N VAL A 204 -7.71 -2.28 11.89
CA VAL A 204 -7.63 -1.71 13.26
C VAL A 204 -8.25 -0.32 13.29
N SER A 205 -7.83 0.55 12.39
CA SER A 205 -8.36 1.91 12.26
C SER A 205 -9.87 1.90 12.00
N MET A 206 -10.32 1.02 11.09
CA MET A 206 -11.75 0.86 10.80
C MET A 206 -12.54 0.37 12.02
N ALA A 207 -12.01 -0.55 12.83
CA ALA A 207 -12.64 -1.04 14.04
C ALA A 207 -12.77 0.07 15.10
N ILE A 208 -11.72 0.87 15.29
CA ILE A 208 -11.71 1.99 16.23
C ILE A 208 -12.75 3.04 15.83
N PHE A 209 -12.67 3.56 14.61
CA PHE A 209 -13.60 4.60 14.14
C PHE A 209 -15.03 4.08 14.01
N GLY A 210 -15.23 2.83 13.59
CA GLY A 210 -16.56 2.20 13.56
C GLY A 210 -17.17 2.05 14.94
N SER A 211 -16.37 1.73 15.97
CA SER A 211 -16.83 1.68 17.35
C SER A 211 -17.20 3.08 17.88
N LEU A 212 -16.42 4.10 17.53
CA LEU A 212 -16.71 5.49 17.88
C LEU A 212 -17.98 6.00 17.18
N ALA A 213 -18.16 5.65 15.91
CA ALA A 213 -19.36 5.97 15.14
C ALA A 213 -20.61 5.39 15.77
N LYS A 214 -20.59 4.11 16.18
CA LYS A 214 -21.70 3.44 16.89
C LYS A 214 -22.05 4.13 18.21
N LYS A 215 -21.10 4.79 18.86
CA LYS A 215 -21.30 5.57 20.10
C LYS A 215 -21.68 7.03 19.85
N GLY A 216 -21.85 7.47 18.59
CA GLY A 216 -22.11 8.85 18.23
C GLY A 216 -20.94 9.80 18.53
N LYS A 217 -19.71 9.28 18.71
CA LYS A 217 -18.50 10.04 19.07
C LYS A 217 -17.46 10.04 17.95
N GLU A 218 -17.87 9.75 16.72
CA GLU A 218 -16.96 9.75 15.58
C GLU A 218 -16.40 11.16 15.34
N PRO A 219 -15.06 11.31 15.30
CA PRO A 219 -14.45 12.61 15.00
C PRO A 219 -14.73 13.03 13.55
N SER A 220 -14.83 14.33 13.32
CA SER A 220 -14.94 14.88 11.96
C SER A 220 -13.70 14.54 11.12
N ALA A 221 -13.83 14.54 9.79
CA ALA A 221 -12.73 14.21 8.90
C ALA A 221 -11.42 14.99 9.21
N PRO A 222 -11.44 16.32 9.47
CA PRO A 222 -10.22 17.05 9.86
C PRO A 222 -9.61 16.65 11.20
N ARG A 223 -10.39 16.01 12.09
CA ARG A 223 -9.88 15.52 13.39
C ARG A 223 -9.33 14.10 13.34
N LYS A 224 -9.50 13.41 12.21
CA LYS A 224 -8.93 12.08 11.99
C LYS A 224 -7.52 12.12 11.41
N ILE A 225 -7.12 13.28 10.92
CA ILE A 225 -5.79 13.60 10.38
C ILE A 225 -4.91 14.16 11.49
#